data_17a39cbd0c59600ca278d92828392080
#
_entry.id   17a39cbd0c59600ca278d92828392080
#
_cell.length_a   1.000
_cell.length_b   1.000
_cell.length_c   1.000
_cell.angle_alpha   90.00
_cell.angle_beta   90.00
_cell.angle_gamma   90.00
#
_symmetry.space_group_name_H-M   'P 1'
#
loop_
_entity.id
_entity.type
_entity.pdbx_description
1 polymer ?
#
loop_
_entity_poly.entity_id
_entity_poly.type
_entity_poly.pdbx_seq_one_letter_code
_entity_poly.pdbx_strand_id
1 'polypeptide(L)'
;VLQAQASNATVGSDKHPRAASEEAATVVAADGVNVSLVRLPQVHDQIRQGLITPAIAMFRGKGACEYVGDGLNRWPAAYVVDVARLYRLVIKKAESNAKYHAVAEEGVTMRAIAEAIGRRLKIVGPDEAQAFFGWLGMFAAYDMPASSAQTRRKLGWQPTGPGLIADLEKLEIPDR
;
A
#
# COMPACT_ATOMS: atom_id res chain seq x y z
N VAL A 1 1.45 4.09 -15.77
CA VAL A 1 1.48 2.72 -15.23
C VAL A 1 2.89 2.12 -15.29
N LEU A 2 3.65 2.36 -16.37
CA LEU A 2 5.07 1.94 -16.47
C LEU A 2 6.02 2.79 -15.61
N GLN A 3 5.70 4.05 -15.32
CA GLN A 3 6.54 4.96 -14.53
C GLN A 3 6.64 4.57 -13.05
N ALA A 4 5.56 4.05 -12.45
CA ALA A 4 5.60 3.60 -11.06
C ALA A 4 6.46 2.33 -10.86
N GLN A 5 6.65 1.52 -11.90
CA GLN A 5 7.55 0.37 -11.86
C GLN A 5 9.03 0.76 -12.03
N ALA A 6 9.30 1.84 -12.75
CA ALA A 6 10.67 2.32 -13.00
C ALA A 6 11.24 3.16 -11.85
N SER A 7 10.41 3.87 -11.10
CA SER A 7 10.87 4.80 -10.06
C SER A 7 11.55 4.12 -8.86
N ASN A 8 11.17 2.88 -8.54
CA ASN A 8 11.79 2.13 -7.45
C ASN A 8 13.08 1.40 -7.83
N ALA A 9 13.40 1.30 -9.13
CA ALA A 9 14.61 0.63 -9.60
C ALA A 9 15.83 1.57 -9.72
N THR A 10 15.60 2.89 -9.62
CA THR A 10 16.64 3.92 -9.85
C THR A 10 17.11 4.63 -8.60
N VAL A 11 16.51 4.35 -7.44
CA VAL A 11 16.88 4.97 -6.18
C VAL A 11 17.50 3.92 -5.28
N GLY A 12 18.81 4.06 -4.99
CA GLY A 12 19.56 3.13 -4.16
C GLY A 12 19.07 3.08 -2.70
N SER A 13 19.51 2.04 -1.98
CA SER A 13 19.10 1.77 -0.58
C SER A 13 19.47 2.89 0.40
N ASP A 14 20.42 3.75 0.05
CA ASP A 14 20.78 4.96 0.78
C ASP A 14 19.61 5.97 0.87
N LYS A 15 18.77 6.03 -0.15
CA LYS A 15 17.60 6.92 -0.22
C LYS A 15 16.28 6.23 0.05
N HIS A 16 16.20 4.91 -0.22
CA HIS A 16 15.02 4.09 0.01
C HIS A 16 15.37 2.79 0.71
N PRO A 17 15.19 2.70 2.03
CA PRO A 17 15.55 1.50 2.81
C PRO A 17 14.93 0.20 2.27
N ARG A 18 13.76 0.28 1.63
CA ARG A 18 13.10 -0.89 1.00
C ARG A 18 13.83 -1.40 -0.25
N ALA A 19 14.64 -0.58 -0.92
CA ALA A 19 15.47 -1.00 -2.05
C ALA A 19 16.52 -2.03 -1.61
N ALA A 20 17.03 -1.95 -0.39
CA ALA A 20 17.99 -2.90 0.17
C ALA A 20 17.49 -4.35 0.10
N SER A 21 16.21 -4.59 0.33
CA SER A 21 15.63 -5.94 0.22
C SER A 21 15.62 -6.46 -1.23
N GLU A 22 15.41 -5.60 -2.22
CA GLU A 22 15.46 -5.99 -3.64
C GLU A 22 16.90 -6.16 -4.12
N GLU A 23 17.82 -5.36 -3.64
CA GLU A 23 19.27 -5.48 -3.90
C GLU A 23 19.80 -6.81 -3.34
N ALA A 24 19.50 -7.11 -2.07
CA ALA A 24 19.87 -8.39 -1.44
C ALA A 24 19.29 -9.58 -2.20
N ALA A 25 18.02 -9.51 -2.61
CA ALA A 25 17.40 -10.55 -3.42
C ALA A 25 18.11 -10.76 -4.77
N THR A 26 18.58 -9.68 -5.39
CA THR A 26 19.33 -9.74 -6.65
C THR A 26 20.68 -10.43 -6.48
N VAL A 27 21.41 -10.13 -5.38
CA VAL A 27 22.69 -10.79 -5.04
C VAL A 27 22.47 -12.28 -4.84
N VAL A 28 21.50 -12.67 -4.00
CA VAL A 28 21.18 -14.07 -3.72
C VAL A 28 20.75 -14.84 -4.98
N ALA A 29 20.04 -14.18 -5.88
CA ALA A 29 19.66 -14.76 -7.17
C ALA A 29 20.87 -14.99 -8.09
N ALA A 30 21.89 -14.13 -8.04
CA ALA A 30 23.13 -14.31 -8.79
C ALA A 30 23.93 -15.53 -8.33
N ASP A 31 23.78 -15.91 -7.06
CA ASP A 31 24.35 -17.14 -6.47
C ASP A 31 23.55 -18.42 -6.84
N GLY A 32 22.59 -18.32 -7.75
CA GLY A 32 21.82 -19.46 -8.26
C GLY A 32 20.59 -19.84 -7.40
N VAL A 33 20.26 -19.06 -6.39
CA VAL A 33 19.05 -19.28 -5.58
C VAL A 33 17.82 -18.83 -6.33
N ASN A 34 16.76 -19.61 -6.33
CA ASN A 34 15.49 -19.23 -6.93
C ASN A 34 14.77 -18.19 -6.05
N VAL A 35 14.84 -16.93 -6.44
CA VAL A 35 14.26 -15.79 -5.73
C VAL A 35 13.10 -15.20 -6.53
N SER A 36 11.99 -14.94 -5.86
CA SER A 36 10.87 -14.14 -6.38
C SER A 36 10.55 -13.01 -5.42
N LEU A 37 10.24 -11.84 -5.96
CA LEU A 37 9.88 -10.65 -5.20
C LEU A 37 8.38 -10.40 -5.28
N VAL A 38 7.73 -10.13 -4.14
CA VAL A 38 6.35 -9.68 -4.09
C VAL A 38 6.29 -8.26 -3.51
N ARG A 39 5.96 -7.29 -4.34
CA ARG A 39 5.74 -5.90 -3.92
C ARG A 39 4.34 -5.76 -3.35
N LEU A 40 4.27 -5.30 -2.10
CA LEU A 40 3.02 -5.16 -1.36
C LEU A 40 2.49 -3.72 -1.46
N PRO A 41 1.17 -3.55 -1.65
CA PRO A 41 0.47 -2.27 -1.50
C PRO A 41 0.12 -2.03 -0.03
N GLN A 42 -0.88 -1.19 0.26
CA GLN A 42 -1.54 -1.15 1.56
C GLN A 42 -2.29 -2.47 1.76
N VAL A 43 -1.65 -3.41 2.47
CA VAL A 43 -2.30 -4.69 2.83
C VAL A 43 -3.22 -4.44 3.99
N HIS A 44 -4.49 -4.82 3.84
CA HIS A 44 -5.53 -4.46 4.80
C HIS A 44 -6.42 -5.63 5.20
N ASP A 45 -6.97 -5.50 6.36
CA ASP A 45 -8.14 -6.15 6.92
C ASP A 45 -8.86 -5.15 7.86
N GLN A 46 -9.81 -5.63 8.66
CA GLN A 46 -10.54 -4.77 9.60
C GLN A 46 -9.71 -4.37 10.83
N ILE A 47 -8.49 -4.93 11.01
CA ILE A 47 -7.62 -4.68 12.17
C ILE A 47 -6.42 -3.82 11.77
N ARG A 48 -5.80 -4.11 10.62
CA ARG A 48 -4.57 -3.46 10.13
C ARG A 48 -4.70 -3.06 8.67
N GLN A 49 -4.20 -1.88 8.33
CA GLN A 49 -4.34 -1.29 6.99
C GLN A 49 -3.01 -0.68 6.48
N GLY A 50 -1.90 -1.37 6.70
CA GLY A 50 -0.58 -0.90 6.27
C GLY A 50 -0.22 0.46 6.89
N LEU A 51 0.22 1.43 6.06
CA LEU A 51 0.54 2.80 6.51
C LEU A 51 -0.70 3.62 6.91
N ILE A 52 -1.90 3.14 6.59
CA ILE A 52 -3.14 3.79 7.00
C ILE A 52 -3.40 3.57 8.49
N THR A 53 -2.96 2.44 9.07
CA THR A 53 -3.08 2.19 10.51
C THR A 53 -2.46 3.31 11.38
N PRO A 54 -1.21 3.75 11.18
CA PRO A 54 -0.67 4.90 11.91
C PRO A 54 -1.39 6.21 11.56
N ALA A 55 -1.89 6.40 10.34
CA ALA A 55 -2.71 7.57 10.02
C ALA A 55 -4.02 7.59 10.84
N ILE A 56 -4.71 6.45 10.99
CA ILE A 56 -5.88 6.32 11.85
C ILE A 56 -5.55 6.70 13.31
N ALA A 57 -4.40 6.24 13.82
CA ALA A 57 -3.97 6.59 15.17
C ALA A 57 -3.73 8.10 15.33
N MET A 58 -3.12 8.75 14.30
CA MET A 58 -2.94 10.21 14.28
C MET A 58 -4.29 10.93 14.25
N PHE A 59 -5.20 10.49 13.39
CA PHE A 59 -6.55 11.07 13.27
C PHE A 59 -7.31 10.98 14.59
N ARG A 60 -7.25 9.84 15.27
CA ARG A 60 -7.84 9.65 16.59
C ARG A 60 -7.21 10.58 17.64
N GLY A 61 -5.87 10.64 17.67
CA GLY A 61 -5.14 11.46 18.63
C GLY A 61 -5.43 12.95 18.50
N LYS A 62 -5.66 13.42 17.28
CA LYS A 62 -5.92 14.83 16.95
C LYS A 62 -7.42 15.16 16.84
N GLY A 63 -8.30 14.16 16.82
CA GLY A 63 -9.74 14.34 16.65
C GLY A 63 -10.14 14.85 15.27
N ALA A 64 -9.28 14.66 14.25
CA ALA A 64 -9.47 15.16 12.90
C ALA A 64 -8.87 14.21 11.88
N CYS A 65 -9.47 14.12 10.69
CA CYS A 65 -8.91 13.45 9.51
C CYS A 65 -8.47 14.48 8.50
N GLU A 66 -7.27 14.32 7.94
CA GLU A 66 -6.72 15.26 6.99
C GLU A 66 -6.13 14.55 5.76
N TYR A 67 -5.98 15.30 4.68
CA TYR A 67 -5.27 14.86 3.48
C TYR A 67 -4.51 16.03 2.87
N VAL A 68 -3.52 15.76 2.04
CA VAL A 68 -2.67 16.78 1.41
C VAL A 68 -3.33 17.27 0.12
N GLY A 69 -3.34 18.57 -0.11
CA GLY A 69 -3.85 19.19 -1.32
C GLY A 69 -5.35 18.89 -1.53
N ASP A 70 -5.69 18.41 -2.72
CA ASP A 70 -7.04 18.01 -3.08
C ASP A 70 -7.40 16.57 -2.65
N GLY A 71 -6.43 15.83 -2.10
CA GLY A 71 -6.58 14.44 -1.68
C GLY A 71 -6.76 13.45 -2.82
N LEU A 72 -6.46 13.84 -4.07
CA LEU A 72 -6.59 12.96 -5.23
C LEU A 72 -5.39 12.04 -5.44
N ASN A 73 -4.32 12.21 -4.69
CA ASN A 73 -3.21 11.27 -4.65
C ASN A 73 -3.69 9.90 -4.15
N ARG A 74 -3.15 8.83 -4.74
CA ARG A 74 -3.70 7.48 -4.62
C ARG A 74 -2.69 6.52 -4.01
N TRP A 75 -3.21 5.62 -3.19
CA TRP A 75 -2.46 4.50 -2.66
C TRP A 75 -3.08 3.18 -3.13
N PRO A 76 -2.26 2.22 -3.62
CA PRO A 76 -2.76 0.91 -4.01
C PRO A 76 -3.07 0.07 -2.78
N ALA A 77 -4.03 -0.85 -2.90
CA ALA A 77 -4.47 -1.66 -1.78
C ALA A 77 -4.73 -3.12 -2.17
N ALA A 78 -4.69 -4.01 -1.18
CA ALA A 78 -5.13 -5.40 -1.34
C ALA A 78 -5.53 -6.02 0.01
N TYR A 79 -6.60 -6.78 0.00
CA TYR A 79 -7.03 -7.55 1.16
C TYR A 79 -6.02 -8.64 1.52
N VAL A 80 -5.76 -8.82 2.82
CA VAL A 80 -4.69 -9.70 3.33
C VAL A 80 -4.80 -11.14 2.86
N VAL A 81 -6.02 -11.69 2.76
CA VAL A 81 -6.22 -13.07 2.30
C VAL A 81 -5.90 -13.22 0.81
N ASP A 82 -6.19 -12.21 -0.01
CA ASP A 82 -5.82 -12.22 -1.42
C ASP A 82 -4.29 -12.15 -1.61
N VAL A 83 -3.61 -11.39 -0.76
CA VAL A 83 -2.14 -11.36 -0.72
C VAL A 83 -1.59 -12.73 -0.32
N ALA A 84 -2.15 -13.38 0.70
CA ALA A 84 -1.75 -14.73 1.10
C ALA A 84 -1.95 -15.76 -0.03
N ARG A 85 -3.06 -15.67 -0.78
CA ARG A 85 -3.30 -16.50 -1.97
C ARG A 85 -2.25 -16.24 -3.06
N LEU A 86 -1.85 -14.99 -3.27
CA LEU A 86 -0.77 -14.67 -4.20
C LEU A 86 0.55 -15.31 -3.79
N TYR A 87 0.97 -15.19 -2.52
CA TYR A 87 2.18 -15.86 -2.02
C TYR A 87 2.15 -17.36 -2.27
N ARG A 88 1.03 -18.03 -2.03
CA ARG A 88 0.87 -19.44 -2.33
C ARG A 88 1.07 -19.75 -3.82
N LEU A 89 0.57 -18.90 -4.73
CA LEU A 89 0.76 -19.06 -6.16
C LEU A 89 2.23 -18.86 -6.56
N VAL A 90 2.89 -17.85 -6.00
CA VAL A 90 4.32 -17.58 -6.25
C VAL A 90 5.17 -18.78 -5.83
N ILE A 91 4.97 -19.29 -4.61
CA ILE A 91 5.72 -20.47 -4.12
C ILE A 91 5.51 -21.69 -5.03
N LYS A 92 4.28 -21.92 -5.49
CA LYS A 92 3.98 -23.07 -6.35
C LYS A 92 4.55 -22.96 -7.75
N LYS A 93 4.62 -21.77 -8.32
CA LYS A 93 5.08 -21.54 -9.71
C LYS A 93 6.57 -21.25 -9.79
N ALA A 94 7.18 -20.77 -8.73
CA ALA A 94 8.63 -20.62 -8.53
C ALA A 94 9.41 -20.07 -9.76
N GLU A 95 8.90 -19.03 -10.42
CA GLU A 95 9.64 -18.36 -11.50
C GLU A 95 10.83 -17.61 -10.89
N SER A 96 12.05 -17.99 -11.27
CA SER A 96 13.27 -17.33 -10.80
C SER A 96 13.33 -15.86 -11.26
N ASN A 97 13.79 -14.98 -10.37
CA ASN A 97 13.95 -13.55 -10.61
C ASN A 97 12.64 -12.81 -11.00
N ALA A 98 11.50 -13.42 -10.73
CA ALA A 98 10.22 -12.80 -11.04
C ALA A 98 9.84 -11.73 -10.01
N LYS A 99 9.22 -10.66 -10.51
CA LYS A 99 8.63 -9.60 -9.67
C LYS A 99 7.12 -9.59 -9.86
N TYR A 100 6.41 -9.67 -8.74
CA TYR A 100 4.95 -9.68 -8.69
C TYR A 100 4.44 -8.52 -7.86
N HIS A 101 3.31 -7.95 -8.27
CA HIS A 101 2.62 -6.90 -7.50
C HIS A 101 1.33 -7.47 -6.92
N ALA A 102 1.18 -7.39 -5.61
CA ALA A 102 0.00 -7.86 -4.88
C ALA A 102 -1.10 -6.79 -4.82
N VAL A 103 -1.44 -6.19 -5.97
CA VAL A 103 -2.35 -5.05 -6.03
C VAL A 103 -3.74 -5.50 -6.48
N ALA A 104 -4.74 -5.35 -5.62
CA ALA A 104 -6.15 -5.59 -5.94
C ALA A 104 -6.83 -4.32 -6.46
N GLU A 105 -6.60 -3.19 -5.79
CA GLU A 105 -7.06 -1.86 -6.14
C GLU A 105 -5.86 -1.01 -6.55
N GLU A 106 -5.85 -0.51 -7.78
CA GLU A 106 -4.69 0.19 -8.37
C GLU A 106 -4.42 1.56 -7.75
N GLY A 107 -5.42 2.16 -7.10
CA GLY A 107 -5.26 3.43 -6.39
C GLY A 107 -6.55 3.90 -5.72
N VAL A 108 -6.54 3.92 -4.39
CA VAL A 108 -7.60 4.51 -3.56
C VAL A 108 -7.15 5.91 -3.17
N THR A 109 -7.98 6.93 -3.37
CA THR A 109 -7.60 8.32 -3.08
C THR A 109 -7.49 8.59 -1.58
N MET A 110 -6.54 9.42 -1.17
CA MET A 110 -6.39 9.81 0.23
C MET A 110 -7.63 10.52 0.77
N ARG A 111 -8.35 11.25 -0.08
CA ARG A 111 -9.65 11.84 0.26
C ARG A 111 -10.67 10.76 0.63
N ALA A 112 -10.85 9.73 -0.21
CA ALA A 112 -11.78 8.65 0.07
C ALA A 112 -11.41 7.89 1.36
N ILE A 113 -10.10 7.68 1.61
CA ILE A 113 -9.60 7.07 2.85
C ILE A 113 -9.96 7.94 4.06
N ALA A 114 -9.68 9.25 4.01
CA ALA A 114 -9.99 10.18 5.09
C ALA A 114 -11.51 10.27 5.34
N GLU A 115 -12.31 10.33 4.28
CA GLU A 115 -13.77 10.36 4.37
C GLU A 115 -14.36 9.09 4.99
N ALA A 116 -13.83 7.91 4.64
CA ALA A 116 -14.26 6.65 5.23
C ALA A 116 -13.97 6.58 6.74
N ILE A 117 -12.80 7.09 7.16
CA ILE A 117 -12.42 7.20 8.57
C ILE A 117 -13.19 8.36 9.23
N GLY A 118 -13.29 9.50 8.55
CA GLY A 118 -13.85 10.76 9.02
C GLY A 118 -15.36 10.77 9.26
N ARG A 119 -16.09 9.75 8.83
CA ARG A 119 -17.51 9.56 9.24
C ARG A 119 -17.70 9.57 10.75
N ARG A 120 -16.62 9.31 11.48
CA ARG A 120 -16.59 9.25 12.95
C ARG A 120 -15.68 10.31 13.58
N LEU A 121 -14.98 11.10 12.74
CA LEU A 121 -14.04 12.13 13.16
C LEU A 121 -14.26 13.41 12.34
N LYS A 122 -13.86 14.55 12.87
CA LYS A 122 -13.93 15.82 12.14
C LYS A 122 -12.95 15.79 10.97
N ILE A 123 -13.41 16.11 9.76
CA ILE A 123 -12.54 16.33 8.60
C ILE A 123 -12.09 17.80 8.62
N VAL A 124 -10.80 18.02 8.48
CA VAL A 124 -10.16 19.35 8.45
C VAL A 124 -9.55 19.55 7.07
N GLY A 125 -9.51 20.81 6.63
CA GLY A 125 -9.07 21.16 5.30
C GLY A 125 -7.57 20.89 5.03
N PRO A 126 -7.15 20.98 3.75
CA PRO A 126 -5.84 20.56 3.30
C PRO A 126 -4.67 21.44 3.74
N ASP A 127 -4.92 22.68 4.17
CA ASP A 127 -3.86 23.69 4.41
C ASP A 127 -2.93 23.31 5.58
N GLU A 128 -3.39 22.52 6.54
CA GLU A 128 -2.62 22.08 7.70
C GLU A 128 -2.15 20.62 7.60
N ALA A 129 -2.57 19.89 6.56
CA ALA A 129 -2.34 18.45 6.45
C ALA A 129 -0.85 18.07 6.46
N GLN A 130 0.01 18.89 5.85
CA GLN A 130 1.44 18.61 5.80
C GLN A 130 2.10 18.67 7.17
N ALA A 131 1.69 19.62 8.02
CA ALA A 131 2.12 19.72 9.42
C ALA A 131 1.49 18.61 10.29
N PHE A 132 0.32 18.13 9.86
CA PHE A 132 -0.43 17.12 10.59
C PHE A 132 0.24 15.73 10.58
N PHE A 133 0.73 15.29 9.42
CA PHE A 133 1.21 13.92 9.23
C PHE A 133 2.60 13.62 9.80
N GLY A 134 3.38 14.64 10.19
CA GLY A 134 4.73 14.42 10.73
C GLY A 134 5.58 13.51 9.82
N TRP A 135 6.14 12.41 10.34
CA TRP A 135 6.96 11.47 9.58
C TRP A 135 6.22 10.80 8.41
N LEU A 136 4.89 10.67 8.51
CA LEU A 136 4.07 10.11 7.45
C LEU A 136 3.81 11.11 6.31
N GLY A 137 4.07 12.42 6.54
CA GLY A 137 3.76 13.49 5.58
C GLY A 137 4.37 13.29 4.21
N MET A 138 5.58 12.74 4.15
CA MET A 138 6.23 12.42 2.88
C MET A 138 5.40 11.40 2.06
N PHE A 139 4.90 10.35 2.70
CA PHE A 139 4.08 9.33 2.03
C PHE A 139 2.68 9.83 1.74
N ALA A 140 2.10 10.62 2.66
CA ALA A 140 0.75 11.14 2.54
C ALA A 140 0.56 12.02 1.29
N ALA A 141 1.63 12.67 0.80
CA ALA A 141 1.63 13.51 -0.39
C ALA A 141 1.84 12.73 -1.70
N TYR A 142 2.37 11.50 -1.67
CA TYR A 142 2.73 10.78 -2.88
C TYR A 142 1.52 10.12 -3.57
N ASP A 143 1.41 10.32 -4.88
CA ASP A 143 0.55 9.52 -5.73
C ASP A 143 1.29 8.25 -6.16
N MET A 144 0.85 7.10 -5.65
CA MET A 144 1.54 5.81 -5.82
C MET A 144 0.63 4.74 -6.45
N PRO A 145 -0.05 5.03 -7.58
CA PRO A 145 -0.86 3.99 -8.21
C PRO A 145 0.04 2.85 -8.71
N ALA A 146 -0.46 1.63 -8.59
CA ALA A 146 0.26 0.46 -9.05
C ALA A 146 -0.68 -0.57 -9.67
N SER A 147 -0.17 -1.35 -10.64
CA SER A 147 -0.96 -2.35 -11.33
C SER A 147 -0.45 -3.77 -11.09
N SER A 148 -1.37 -4.72 -10.98
CA SER A 148 -1.09 -6.15 -10.93
C SER A 148 -1.40 -6.89 -12.23
N ALA A 149 -1.64 -6.19 -13.33
CA ALA A 149 -2.02 -6.81 -14.60
C ALA A 149 -1.05 -7.92 -15.04
N GLN A 150 0.25 -7.73 -14.88
CA GLN A 150 1.26 -8.76 -15.18
C GLN A 150 1.18 -9.94 -14.21
N THR A 151 1.04 -9.68 -12.90
CA THR A 151 0.85 -10.72 -11.87
C THR A 151 -0.35 -11.59 -12.18
N ARG A 152 -1.49 -10.97 -12.50
CA ARG A 152 -2.74 -11.67 -12.86
C ARG A 152 -2.56 -12.56 -14.08
N ARG A 153 -1.93 -12.04 -15.15
CA ARG A 153 -1.66 -12.82 -16.37
C ARG A 153 -0.74 -14.02 -16.11
N LYS A 154 0.36 -13.80 -15.39
CA LYS A 154 1.37 -14.86 -15.15
C LYS A 154 0.89 -15.94 -14.20
N LEU A 155 0.21 -15.57 -13.13
CA LEU A 155 -0.14 -16.49 -12.05
C LEU A 155 -1.61 -16.91 -12.06
N GLY A 156 -2.47 -16.26 -12.84
CA GLY A 156 -3.91 -16.44 -12.76
C GLY A 156 -4.48 -15.93 -11.42
N TRP A 157 -3.78 -14.98 -10.77
CA TRP A 157 -4.24 -14.42 -9.50
C TRP A 157 -5.46 -13.54 -9.68
N GLN A 158 -6.51 -13.83 -8.93
CA GLN A 158 -7.78 -13.10 -8.94
C GLN A 158 -8.11 -12.70 -7.51
N PRO A 159 -7.88 -11.43 -7.12
CA PRO A 159 -8.32 -10.94 -5.83
C PRO A 159 -9.86 -10.84 -5.79
N THR A 160 -10.46 -11.31 -4.72
CA THR A 160 -11.92 -11.37 -4.52
C THR A 160 -12.36 -10.85 -3.16
N GLY A 161 -11.41 -10.40 -2.34
CA GLY A 161 -11.69 -9.85 -1.02
C GLY A 161 -12.32 -8.45 -1.08
N PRO A 162 -12.72 -7.92 0.07
CA PRO A 162 -13.26 -6.56 0.17
C PRO A 162 -12.22 -5.52 -0.26
N GLY A 163 -12.70 -4.37 -0.73
CA GLY A 163 -11.86 -3.19 -0.94
C GLY A 163 -11.50 -2.50 0.36
N LEU A 164 -10.44 -1.67 0.30
CA LEU A 164 -9.93 -0.93 1.45
C LEU A 164 -11.01 -0.08 2.14
N ILE A 165 -11.81 0.65 1.38
CA ILE A 165 -12.87 1.50 1.94
C ILE A 165 -13.89 0.68 2.71
N ALA A 166 -14.28 -0.48 2.18
CA ALA A 166 -15.25 -1.37 2.85
C ALA A 166 -14.73 -1.92 4.18
N ASP A 167 -13.43 -2.12 4.33
CA ASP A 167 -12.81 -2.50 5.61
C ASP A 167 -12.70 -1.30 6.56
N LEU A 168 -12.33 -0.12 6.05
CA LEU A 168 -12.26 1.11 6.86
C LEU A 168 -13.63 1.50 7.44
N GLU A 169 -14.71 1.30 6.69
CA GLU A 169 -16.08 1.56 7.15
C GLU A 169 -16.53 0.64 8.30
N LYS A 170 -15.92 -0.54 8.40
CA LYS A 170 -16.20 -1.53 9.45
C LYS A 170 -15.28 -1.42 10.65
N LEU A 171 -14.27 -0.54 10.61
CA LEU A 171 -13.40 -0.35 11.75
C LEU A 171 -14.23 0.01 13.00
N GLU A 172 -14.11 -0.79 14.03
CA GLU A 172 -14.60 -0.41 15.35
C GLU A 172 -13.67 0.68 15.88
N ILE A 173 -14.12 1.92 15.83
CA ILE A 173 -13.48 3.03 16.49
C ILE A 173 -14.14 3.13 17.86
N PRO A 174 -13.47 2.70 18.95
CA PRO A 174 -14.05 2.85 20.29
C PRO A 174 -14.35 4.32 20.54
N ASP A 175 -15.59 4.60 20.96
CA ASP A 175 -15.94 5.91 21.50
C ASP A 175 -15.04 6.18 22.71
N ARG A 176 -14.45 7.39 22.78
CA ARG A 176 -13.72 7.87 23.95
C ARG A 176 -14.67 8.27 25.05
#